data_b3aebc2e6d21ce17056fc769a703ff9e
#
_entry.id   b3aebc2e6d21ce17056fc769a703ff9e
#
_cell.length_a   1.000
_cell.length_b   1.000
_cell.length_c   1.000
_cell.angle_alpha   90.00
_cell.angle_beta   90.00
_cell.angle_gamma   90.00
#
_symmetry.space_group_name_H-M   'P 1'
#
loop_
_entity.id
_entity.type
_entity.pdbx_description
1 polymer ?
#
loop_
_entity_poly.entity_id
_entity_poly.type
_entity_poly.pdbx_seq_one_letter_code
_entity_poly.pdbx_strand_id
1 'polypeptide(L)'
;MIINLAGASIFSRWTPEQKKILLESRIETTSNLVAALPDNAKNITFFSTSAVGYYGFHEDEELTENLAAGNDFLARLASDWEQEAMRAQNKGARVVITRFGIVLGKNGGAIGQMLPLFKYFLGGPLGNGRQWFSWVHMQDLAEAFIFLIQHTEISGAVNLCSPQPVRNFELGKAIGKVMHRPSFMPAPGFMIKLILGEFGSVLLKGQRVIPRRLLDAGFKFKYPNIEDALKNIILY
;
A
#
# COMPACT_ATOMS: atom_id res chain seq x y z
N MET A 1 -11.50 19.08 -7.32
CA MET A 1 -10.66 18.00 -6.78
C MET A 1 -11.04 16.69 -7.41
N ILE A 2 -10.07 15.84 -7.75
CA ILE A 2 -10.26 14.49 -8.29
C ILE A 2 -9.42 13.55 -7.45
N ILE A 3 -9.98 12.40 -7.04
CA ILE A 3 -9.28 11.35 -6.32
C ILE A 3 -9.39 10.06 -7.15
N ASN A 4 -8.29 9.63 -7.76
CA ASN A 4 -8.23 8.41 -8.54
C ASN A 4 -7.77 7.25 -7.66
N LEU A 5 -8.69 6.34 -7.34
CA LEU A 5 -8.43 5.09 -6.59
C LEU A 5 -8.62 3.86 -7.49
N ALA A 6 -8.75 4.04 -8.79
CA ALA A 6 -9.05 2.97 -9.72
C ALA A 6 -7.86 2.01 -9.91
N GLY A 7 -8.15 0.73 -9.94
CA GLY A 7 -7.16 -0.32 -10.20
C GLY A 7 -7.72 -1.70 -9.92
N ALA A 8 -7.43 -2.66 -10.79
CA ALA A 8 -7.80 -4.05 -10.58
C ALA A 8 -7.05 -4.64 -9.37
N SER A 9 -7.67 -5.61 -8.69
CA SER A 9 -7.08 -6.29 -7.52
C SER A 9 -5.81 -7.03 -7.90
N ILE A 10 -4.75 -6.86 -7.11
CA ILE A 10 -3.49 -7.61 -7.24
C ILE A 10 -3.55 -8.99 -6.60
N PHE A 11 -4.60 -9.27 -5.80
CA PHE A 11 -4.77 -10.54 -5.07
C PHE A 11 -5.28 -11.66 -6.00
N SER A 12 -4.43 -12.06 -6.92
CA SER A 12 -4.70 -13.15 -7.86
C SER A 12 -3.38 -13.80 -8.31
N ARG A 13 -3.47 -14.96 -8.96
CA ARG A 13 -2.31 -15.54 -9.64
C ARG A 13 -1.98 -14.68 -10.87
N TRP A 14 -0.75 -14.23 -10.99
CA TRP A 14 -0.32 -13.36 -12.07
C TRP A 14 0.05 -14.17 -13.31
N THR A 15 -0.87 -14.20 -14.27
CA THR A 15 -0.61 -14.61 -15.66
C THR A 15 -0.23 -13.39 -16.49
N PRO A 16 0.27 -13.56 -17.73
CA PRO A 16 0.48 -12.42 -18.65
C PRO A 16 -0.78 -11.56 -18.82
N GLU A 17 -1.95 -12.18 -18.95
CA GLU A 17 -3.25 -11.53 -19.10
C GLU A 17 -3.60 -10.73 -17.84
N GLN A 18 -3.40 -11.32 -16.67
CA GLN A 18 -3.66 -10.62 -15.40
C GLN A 18 -2.72 -9.42 -15.23
N LYS A 19 -1.45 -9.56 -15.57
CA LYS A 19 -0.50 -8.43 -15.54
C LYS A 19 -0.92 -7.30 -16.48
N LYS A 20 -1.43 -7.65 -17.67
CA LYS A 20 -1.98 -6.68 -18.61
C LYS A 20 -3.17 -5.92 -18.00
N ILE A 21 -4.12 -6.63 -17.39
CA ILE A 21 -5.26 -6.02 -16.67
C ILE A 21 -4.77 -5.08 -15.55
N LEU A 22 -3.74 -5.48 -14.78
CA LEU A 22 -3.18 -4.65 -13.73
C LEU A 22 -2.58 -3.34 -14.26
N LEU A 23 -1.92 -3.39 -15.41
CA LEU A 23 -1.36 -2.22 -16.11
C LEU A 23 -2.47 -1.33 -16.66
N GLU A 24 -3.35 -1.88 -17.52
CA GLU A 24 -4.40 -1.15 -18.22
C GLU A 24 -5.37 -0.46 -17.25
N SER A 25 -5.83 -1.19 -16.21
CA SER A 25 -6.75 -0.64 -15.22
C SER A 25 -6.21 0.57 -14.44
N ARG A 26 -4.90 0.79 -14.44
CA ARG A 26 -4.25 1.92 -13.77
C ARG A 26 -3.83 3.00 -14.76
N ILE A 27 -3.05 2.62 -15.78
CA ILE A 27 -2.43 3.57 -16.69
C ILE A 27 -3.48 4.17 -17.62
N GLU A 28 -4.33 3.36 -18.27
CA GLU A 28 -5.35 3.88 -19.18
C GLU A 28 -6.41 4.70 -18.45
N THR A 29 -6.86 4.23 -17.27
CA THR A 29 -7.82 5.00 -16.47
C THR A 29 -7.23 6.36 -16.05
N THR A 30 -5.96 6.40 -15.65
CA THR A 30 -5.28 7.64 -15.27
C THR A 30 -5.07 8.54 -16.48
N SER A 31 -4.67 7.98 -17.62
CA SER A 31 -4.52 8.71 -18.88
C SER A 31 -5.83 9.39 -19.30
N ASN A 32 -6.94 8.64 -19.24
CA ASN A 32 -8.26 9.16 -19.58
C ASN A 32 -8.69 10.29 -18.64
N LEU A 33 -8.42 10.16 -17.33
CA LEU A 33 -8.70 11.22 -16.36
C LEU A 33 -7.84 12.46 -16.62
N VAL A 34 -6.55 12.30 -16.91
CA VAL A 34 -5.65 13.41 -17.24
C VAL A 34 -6.06 14.09 -18.55
N ALA A 35 -6.45 13.31 -19.56
CA ALA A 35 -6.94 13.85 -20.83
C ALA A 35 -8.21 14.69 -20.65
N ALA A 36 -9.12 14.25 -19.77
CA ALA A 36 -10.38 14.95 -19.47
C ALA A 36 -10.22 16.22 -18.64
N LEU A 37 -9.03 16.50 -18.09
CA LEU A 37 -8.78 17.77 -17.41
C LEU A 37 -8.84 18.94 -18.41
N PRO A 38 -9.36 20.11 -18.01
CA PRO A 38 -9.30 21.31 -18.84
C PRO A 38 -7.84 21.75 -19.05
N ASP A 39 -7.57 22.47 -20.14
CA ASP A 39 -6.21 22.96 -20.45
C ASP A 39 -5.66 23.92 -19.40
N ASN A 40 -6.54 24.59 -18.64
CA ASN A 40 -6.18 25.36 -17.45
C ASN A 40 -6.79 24.72 -16.20
N ALA A 41 -6.05 23.79 -15.60
CA ALA A 41 -6.45 23.03 -14.42
C ALA A 41 -5.86 23.59 -13.10
N LYS A 42 -5.44 24.87 -13.05
CA LYS A 42 -4.77 25.47 -11.87
C LYS A 42 -5.57 25.37 -10.57
N ASN A 43 -6.90 25.30 -10.66
CA ASN A 43 -7.79 25.16 -9.51
C ASN A 43 -8.13 23.69 -9.19
N ILE A 44 -7.48 22.75 -9.87
CA ILE A 44 -7.73 21.32 -9.69
C ILE A 44 -6.58 20.68 -8.93
N THR A 45 -6.91 19.99 -7.84
CA THR A 45 -6.02 19.04 -7.21
C THR A 45 -6.35 17.64 -7.69
N PHE A 46 -5.37 16.94 -8.23
CA PHE A 46 -5.45 15.56 -8.71
C PHE A 46 -4.66 14.66 -7.78
N PHE A 47 -5.39 13.87 -6.97
CA PHE A 47 -4.82 12.78 -6.17
C PHE A 47 -4.83 11.51 -7.02
N SER A 48 -3.67 10.94 -7.26
CA SER A 48 -3.54 9.62 -7.90
C SER A 48 -2.95 8.63 -6.91
N THR A 49 -3.66 7.51 -6.72
CA THR A 49 -3.14 6.42 -5.90
C THR A 49 -1.94 5.77 -6.59
N SER A 50 -0.99 5.39 -5.78
CA SER A 50 0.15 4.52 -6.09
C SER A 50 0.33 3.55 -4.93
N ALA A 51 1.42 2.83 -4.86
CA ALA A 51 1.71 1.88 -3.80
C ALA A 51 3.17 1.95 -3.37
N VAL A 52 3.45 1.59 -2.13
CA VAL A 52 4.83 1.43 -1.63
C VAL A 52 5.64 0.38 -2.41
N GLY A 53 4.96 -0.45 -3.21
CA GLY A 53 5.59 -1.32 -4.19
C GLY A 53 6.46 -0.58 -5.23
N TYR A 54 6.31 0.74 -5.37
CA TYR A 54 7.15 1.63 -6.16
C TYR A 54 8.65 1.42 -5.88
N TYR A 55 9.01 1.22 -4.61
CA TYR A 55 10.41 1.09 -4.21
C TYR A 55 11.03 -0.26 -4.58
N GLY A 56 10.21 -1.28 -4.90
CA GLY A 56 10.68 -2.65 -5.03
C GLY A 56 10.99 -3.28 -3.67
N PHE A 57 11.77 -4.35 -3.69
CA PHE A 57 12.08 -5.11 -2.48
C PHE A 57 13.45 -4.69 -1.92
N HIS A 58 13.45 -4.35 -0.63
CA HIS A 58 14.63 -3.99 0.13
C HIS A 58 14.68 -4.80 1.43
N GLU A 59 15.88 -4.97 2.00
CA GLU A 59 16.04 -5.65 3.28
C GLU A 59 15.67 -4.73 4.44
N ASP A 60 16.62 -4.02 5.03
CA ASP A 60 16.41 -3.21 6.25
C ASP A 60 16.48 -1.70 6.01
N GLU A 61 16.77 -1.29 4.80
CA GLU A 61 16.85 0.11 4.41
C GLU A 61 15.51 0.82 4.64
N GLU A 62 15.54 2.00 5.25
CA GLU A 62 14.38 2.88 5.36
C GLU A 62 14.13 3.59 4.03
N LEU A 63 12.94 3.38 3.47
CA LEU A 63 12.55 3.94 2.18
C LEU A 63 11.62 5.13 2.39
N THR A 64 12.05 6.27 1.88
CA THR A 64 11.32 7.54 1.94
C THR A 64 10.96 8.02 0.53
N GLU A 65 10.15 9.07 0.44
CA GLU A 65 9.60 9.58 -0.81
C GLU A 65 10.65 10.03 -1.84
N ASN A 66 11.86 10.34 -1.40
CA ASN A 66 12.95 10.83 -2.24
C ASN A 66 13.71 9.73 -2.98
N LEU A 67 13.46 8.46 -2.66
CA LEU A 67 14.15 7.34 -3.29
C LEU A 67 13.56 6.98 -4.65
N ALA A 68 14.41 6.49 -5.52
CA ALA A 68 14.03 6.07 -6.86
C ALA A 68 13.16 4.79 -6.84
N ALA A 69 12.48 4.54 -7.96
CA ALA A 69 11.72 3.30 -8.16
C ALA A 69 12.66 2.09 -8.21
N GLY A 70 12.17 0.96 -7.70
CA GLY A 70 12.79 -0.34 -7.90
C GLY A 70 12.67 -0.85 -9.35
N ASN A 71 13.09 -2.09 -9.58
CA ASN A 71 13.17 -2.65 -10.93
C ASN A 71 12.30 -3.91 -11.14
N ASP A 72 11.50 -4.32 -10.15
CA ASP A 72 10.56 -5.43 -10.29
C ASP A 72 9.25 -5.00 -11.00
N PHE A 73 8.35 -5.96 -11.20
CA PHE A 73 7.10 -5.71 -11.92
C PHE A 73 6.22 -4.66 -11.23
N LEU A 74 6.08 -4.71 -9.90
CA LEU A 74 5.25 -3.75 -9.16
C LEU A 74 5.86 -2.36 -9.14
N ALA A 75 7.19 -2.28 -9.04
CA ALA A 75 7.90 -1.01 -9.07
C ALA A 75 7.76 -0.32 -10.42
N ARG A 76 7.90 -1.07 -11.52
CA ARG A 76 7.68 -0.53 -12.87
C ARG A 76 6.22 -0.11 -13.07
N LEU A 77 5.27 -0.96 -12.69
CA LEU A 77 3.84 -0.63 -12.77
C LEU A 77 3.52 0.68 -12.01
N ALA A 78 4.03 0.81 -10.79
CA ALA A 78 3.81 2.02 -9.98
C ALA A 78 4.49 3.24 -10.60
N SER A 79 5.71 3.10 -11.10
CA SER A 79 6.44 4.18 -11.77
C SER A 79 5.70 4.69 -13.01
N ASP A 80 5.26 3.79 -13.89
CA ASP A 80 4.52 4.15 -15.11
C ASP A 80 3.19 4.83 -14.76
N TRP A 81 2.50 4.31 -13.74
CA TRP A 81 1.26 4.90 -13.23
C TRP A 81 1.46 6.31 -12.69
N GLU A 82 2.51 6.54 -11.88
CA GLU A 82 2.86 7.85 -11.35
C GLU A 82 3.25 8.82 -12.46
N GLN A 83 4.03 8.38 -13.45
CA GLN A 83 4.41 9.22 -14.60
C GLN A 83 3.18 9.69 -15.38
N GLU A 84 2.20 8.80 -15.61
CA GLU A 84 0.96 9.17 -16.29
C GLU A 84 0.17 10.20 -15.49
N ALA A 85 0.04 10.02 -14.16
CA ALA A 85 -0.64 10.98 -13.29
C ALA A 85 0.05 12.35 -13.26
N MET A 86 1.39 12.36 -13.26
CA MET A 86 2.18 13.60 -13.24
C MET A 86 1.98 14.46 -14.48
N ARG A 87 1.51 13.91 -15.62
CA ARG A 87 1.18 14.68 -16.82
C ARG A 87 0.08 15.73 -16.57
N ALA A 88 -0.75 15.56 -15.53
CA ALA A 88 -1.73 16.57 -15.15
C ALA A 88 -1.09 17.91 -14.77
N GLN A 89 0.17 17.93 -14.35
CA GLN A 89 0.92 19.16 -14.08
C GLN A 89 1.11 20.03 -15.34
N ASN A 90 1.20 19.41 -16.52
CA ASN A 90 1.32 20.15 -17.77
C ASN A 90 0.08 21.00 -18.07
N LYS A 91 -1.06 20.67 -17.47
CA LYS A 91 -2.32 21.45 -17.51
C LYS A 91 -2.46 22.40 -16.30
N GLY A 92 -1.45 22.48 -15.45
CA GLY A 92 -1.42 23.33 -14.27
C GLY A 92 -2.05 22.74 -13.00
N ALA A 93 -2.51 21.49 -13.02
CA ALA A 93 -3.09 20.86 -11.84
C ALA A 93 -2.02 20.61 -10.75
N ARG A 94 -2.42 20.78 -9.48
CA ARG A 94 -1.66 20.26 -8.35
C ARG A 94 -1.80 18.74 -8.33
N VAL A 95 -0.69 18.01 -8.45
CA VAL A 95 -0.70 16.54 -8.43
C VAL A 95 -0.12 16.03 -7.12
N VAL A 96 -0.83 15.10 -6.47
CA VAL A 96 -0.38 14.39 -5.28
C VAL A 96 -0.46 12.90 -5.56
N ILE A 97 0.70 12.26 -5.56
CA ILE A 97 0.83 10.81 -5.72
C ILE A 97 0.81 10.17 -4.33
N THR A 98 -0.20 9.37 -4.06
CA THR A 98 -0.38 8.74 -2.75
C THR A 98 0.07 7.29 -2.81
N ARG A 99 1.29 6.99 -2.30
CA ARG A 99 1.88 5.64 -2.24
C ARG A 99 1.35 4.91 -1.01
N PHE A 100 0.34 4.06 -1.21
CA PHE A 100 -0.28 3.33 -0.11
C PHE A 100 0.59 2.19 0.39
N GLY A 101 0.75 2.10 1.72
CA GLY A 101 1.05 0.86 2.39
C GLY A 101 -0.12 -0.13 2.28
N ILE A 102 0.03 -1.31 2.84
CA ILE A 102 -1.05 -2.30 2.90
C ILE A 102 -2.15 -1.77 3.82
N VAL A 103 -3.31 -1.48 3.23
CA VAL A 103 -4.43 -0.89 3.98
C VAL A 103 -5.08 -1.95 4.86
N LEU A 104 -5.16 -1.65 6.15
CA LEU A 104 -5.80 -2.49 7.14
C LEU A 104 -7.14 -1.89 7.54
N GLY A 105 -8.20 -2.64 7.32
CA GLY A 105 -9.57 -2.24 7.64
C GLY A 105 -10.46 -3.45 7.96
N LYS A 106 -11.68 -3.17 8.44
CA LYS A 106 -12.67 -4.21 8.75
C LYS A 106 -13.18 -4.86 7.46
N ASN A 107 -13.55 -6.13 7.58
CA ASN A 107 -14.30 -6.88 6.58
C ASN A 107 -13.65 -7.03 5.19
N GLY A 108 -12.32 -6.88 5.06
CA GLY A 108 -11.69 -7.05 3.77
C GLY A 108 -10.17 -6.90 3.76
N GLY A 109 -9.60 -6.79 2.56
CA GLY A 109 -8.17 -6.60 2.35
C GLY A 109 -7.30 -7.73 2.92
N ALA A 110 -6.08 -7.40 3.29
CA ALA A 110 -5.10 -8.35 3.81
C ALA A 110 -5.58 -9.02 5.11
N ILE A 111 -6.18 -8.25 6.04
CA ILE A 111 -6.68 -8.77 7.30
C ILE A 111 -7.81 -9.78 7.07
N GLY A 112 -8.74 -9.49 6.17
CA GLY A 112 -9.83 -10.43 5.84
C GLY A 112 -9.34 -11.79 5.34
N GLN A 113 -8.20 -11.83 4.65
CA GLN A 113 -7.58 -13.07 4.19
C GLN A 113 -6.82 -13.81 5.31
N MET A 114 -6.28 -13.09 6.29
CA MET A 114 -5.46 -13.67 7.36
C MET A 114 -6.32 -14.20 8.52
N LEU A 115 -7.35 -13.47 8.95
CA LEU A 115 -8.14 -13.80 10.14
C LEU A 115 -8.73 -15.22 10.16
N PRO A 116 -9.24 -15.80 9.05
CA PRO A 116 -9.74 -17.17 9.05
C PRO A 116 -8.70 -18.19 9.51
N LEU A 117 -7.43 -18.03 9.10
CA LEU A 117 -6.36 -18.94 9.51
C LEU A 117 -6.17 -18.93 11.04
N PHE A 118 -6.20 -17.75 11.66
CA PHE A 118 -6.11 -17.62 13.11
C PHE A 118 -7.34 -18.20 13.82
N LYS A 119 -8.55 -18.02 13.27
CA LYS A 119 -9.77 -18.62 13.81
C LYS A 119 -9.66 -20.14 13.90
N TYR A 120 -9.04 -20.77 12.91
CA TYR A 120 -8.83 -22.24 12.86
C TYR A 120 -7.51 -22.68 13.49
N PHE A 121 -6.81 -21.83 14.28
CA PHE A 121 -5.53 -22.13 14.93
C PHE A 121 -4.36 -22.43 13.97
N LEU A 122 -4.50 -22.06 12.72
CA LEU A 122 -3.49 -22.22 11.66
C LEU A 122 -2.72 -20.92 11.40
N GLY A 123 -2.83 -19.93 12.28
CA GLY A 123 -2.19 -18.64 12.14
C GLY A 123 -0.68 -18.70 12.36
N GLY A 124 0.04 -17.90 11.58
CA GLY A 124 1.48 -17.77 11.71
C GLY A 124 2.10 -16.93 10.59
N PRO A 125 3.43 -16.82 10.57
CA PRO A 125 4.13 -16.02 9.57
C PRO A 125 4.14 -16.69 8.19
N LEU A 126 4.25 -15.89 7.15
CA LEU A 126 4.48 -16.34 5.78
C LEU A 126 5.99 -16.58 5.56
N GLY A 127 6.37 -17.78 5.17
CA GLY A 127 7.77 -18.18 5.01
C GLY A 127 8.54 -18.05 6.34
N ASN A 128 9.67 -17.33 6.32
CA ASN A 128 10.45 -17.07 7.53
C ASN A 128 9.95 -15.87 8.35
N GLY A 129 8.97 -15.13 7.84
CA GLY A 129 8.34 -13.99 8.51
C GLY A 129 9.23 -12.75 8.65
N ARG A 130 10.44 -12.74 8.06
CA ARG A 130 11.38 -11.61 8.21
C ARG A 130 11.11 -10.43 7.28
N GLN A 131 10.27 -10.62 6.25
CA GLN A 131 9.91 -9.54 5.33
C GLN A 131 9.16 -8.43 6.05
N TRP A 132 9.46 -7.19 5.65
CA TRP A 132 8.78 -6.01 6.15
C TRP A 132 7.34 -5.93 5.64
N PHE A 133 6.48 -5.40 6.48
CA PHE A 133 5.07 -5.17 6.22
C PHE A 133 4.78 -3.69 6.50
N SER A 134 4.83 -2.87 5.45
CA SER A 134 4.46 -1.46 5.50
C SER A 134 2.95 -1.34 5.34
N TRP A 135 2.28 -0.89 6.35
CA TRP A 135 0.82 -0.90 6.50
C TRP A 135 0.28 0.47 6.88
N VAL A 136 -1.02 0.67 6.73
CA VAL A 136 -1.73 1.84 7.23
C VAL A 136 -3.13 1.44 7.71
N HIS A 137 -3.60 2.03 8.80
CA HIS A 137 -4.99 1.88 9.22
C HIS A 137 -5.92 2.67 8.30
N MET A 138 -7.09 2.11 7.94
CA MET A 138 -8.05 2.76 7.03
C MET A 138 -8.45 4.17 7.48
N GLN A 139 -8.61 4.38 8.79
CA GLN A 139 -8.93 5.71 9.33
C GLN A 139 -7.78 6.69 9.15
N ASP A 140 -6.53 6.28 9.45
CA ASP A 140 -5.36 7.13 9.22
C ASP A 140 -5.16 7.47 7.75
N LEU A 141 -5.47 6.52 6.86
CA LEU A 141 -5.47 6.76 5.42
C LEU A 141 -6.47 7.85 5.02
N ALA A 142 -7.71 7.76 5.51
CA ALA A 142 -8.73 8.77 5.23
C ALA A 142 -8.37 10.14 5.80
N GLU A 143 -7.87 10.18 7.05
CA GLU A 143 -7.42 11.42 7.70
C GLU A 143 -6.20 12.03 7.00
N ALA A 144 -5.29 11.20 6.47
CA ALA A 144 -4.16 11.68 5.66
C ALA A 144 -4.62 12.34 4.34
N PHE A 145 -5.68 11.83 3.69
CA PHE A 145 -6.27 12.52 2.55
C PHE A 145 -6.83 13.89 2.94
N ILE A 146 -7.60 13.97 4.04
CA ILE A 146 -8.15 15.24 4.54
C ILE A 146 -7.00 16.22 4.84
N PHE A 147 -5.94 15.75 5.51
CA PHE A 147 -4.76 16.54 5.80
C PHE A 147 -4.11 17.09 4.51
N LEU A 148 -3.88 16.24 3.51
CA LEU A 148 -3.29 16.64 2.23
C LEU A 148 -4.19 17.59 1.41
N ILE A 149 -5.52 17.52 1.57
CA ILE A 149 -6.46 18.45 0.98
C ILE A 149 -6.31 19.84 1.59
N GLN A 150 -6.11 19.92 2.91
CA GLN A 150 -5.92 21.16 3.64
C GLN A 150 -4.53 21.79 3.46
N HIS A 151 -3.49 20.96 3.24
CA HIS A 151 -2.09 21.38 3.05
C HIS A 151 -1.75 21.46 1.56
N THR A 152 -2.16 22.56 0.93
CA THR A 152 -2.06 22.72 -0.53
C THR A 152 -0.63 22.88 -1.04
N GLU A 153 0.32 23.18 -0.18
CA GLU A 153 1.75 23.25 -0.47
C GLU A 153 2.39 21.87 -0.72
N ILE A 154 1.76 20.79 -0.24
CA ILE A 154 2.26 19.42 -0.43
C ILE A 154 1.85 18.91 -1.80
N SER A 155 2.79 18.63 -2.70
CA SER A 155 2.59 18.06 -4.02
C SER A 155 3.61 16.97 -4.34
N GLY A 156 3.41 16.18 -5.40
CA GLY A 156 4.26 15.04 -5.74
C GLY A 156 4.02 13.82 -4.86
N ALA A 157 5.00 12.92 -4.73
CA ALA A 157 4.85 11.66 -4.02
C ALA A 157 4.77 11.82 -2.49
N VAL A 158 3.83 11.11 -1.86
CA VAL A 158 3.64 11.03 -0.41
C VAL A 158 3.34 9.58 -0.01
N ASN A 159 4.12 9.03 0.91
CA ASN A 159 3.89 7.70 1.46
C ASN A 159 2.72 7.74 2.46
N LEU A 160 1.66 6.99 2.18
CA LEU A 160 0.53 6.81 3.10
C LEU A 160 0.67 5.44 3.79
N CYS A 161 1.56 5.38 4.76
CA CYS A 161 1.80 4.18 5.58
C CYS A 161 2.01 4.59 7.04
N SER A 162 1.86 3.64 7.97
CA SER A 162 2.20 3.85 9.38
C SER A 162 3.69 4.18 9.53
N PRO A 163 4.06 5.05 10.48
CA PRO A 163 5.46 5.33 10.79
C PRO A 163 6.18 4.14 11.43
N GLN A 164 5.45 3.10 11.81
CA GLN A 164 5.97 1.89 12.46
C GLN A 164 5.68 0.65 11.59
N PRO A 165 6.41 0.44 10.48
CA PRO A 165 6.34 -0.81 9.74
C PRO A 165 6.80 -1.97 10.64
N VAL A 166 6.22 -3.15 10.45
CA VAL A 166 6.52 -4.34 11.26
C VAL A 166 7.04 -5.48 10.38
N ARG A 167 7.70 -6.47 10.98
CA ARG A 167 7.98 -7.72 10.28
C ARG A 167 6.73 -8.59 10.21
N ASN A 168 6.64 -9.43 9.20
CA ASN A 168 5.49 -10.31 9.02
C ASN A 168 5.26 -11.24 10.24
N PHE A 169 6.35 -11.73 10.88
CA PHE A 169 6.22 -12.53 12.10
C PHE A 169 5.66 -11.71 13.28
N GLU A 170 5.98 -10.41 13.37
CA GLU A 170 5.43 -9.50 14.40
C GLU A 170 3.94 -9.25 14.16
N LEU A 171 3.55 -9.02 12.90
CA LEU A 171 2.15 -8.95 12.51
C LEU A 171 1.38 -10.21 12.93
N GLY A 172 1.94 -11.39 12.62
CA GLY A 172 1.34 -12.66 13.03
C GLY A 172 1.16 -12.76 14.54
N LYS A 173 2.18 -12.41 15.31
CA LYS A 173 2.10 -12.38 16.79
C LYS A 173 1.06 -11.40 17.29
N ALA A 174 0.98 -10.20 16.71
CA ALA A 174 0.00 -9.19 17.08
C ALA A 174 -1.44 -9.64 16.80
N ILE A 175 -1.70 -10.27 15.65
CA ILE A 175 -3.02 -10.85 15.33
C ILE A 175 -3.36 -11.95 16.35
N GLY A 176 -2.42 -12.87 16.61
CA GLY A 176 -2.61 -13.96 17.57
C GLY A 176 -2.94 -13.44 18.98
N LYS A 177 -2.23 -12.40 19.43
CA LYS A 177 -2.47 -11.76 20.73
C LYS A 177 -3.87 -11.15 20.81
N VAL A 178 -4.28 -10.36 19.81
CA VAL A 178 -5.59 -9.68 19.78
C VAL A 178 -6.74 -10.70 19.68
N MET A 179 -6.56 -11.77 18.95
CA MET A 179 -7.57 -12.82 18.80
C MET A 179 -7.56 -13.88 19.91
N HIS A 180 -6.59 -13.83 20.82
CA HIS A 180 -6.33 -14.90 21.78
C HIS A 180 -6.15 -16.27 21.09
N ARG A 181 -5.35 -16.29 20.03
CA ARG A 181 -5.05 -17.48 19.23
C ARG A 181 -3.53 -17.66 19.06
N PRO A 182 -3.05 -18.91 18.95
CA PRO A 182 -1.63 -19.15 18.69
C PRO A 182 -1.21 -18.60 17.31
N SER A 183 0.07 -18.25 17.21
CA SER A 183 0.68 -17.70 15.99
C SER A 183 2.03 -18.37 15.71
N PHE A 184 2.04 -19.72 15.69
CA PHE A 184 3.29 -20.46 15.54
C PHE A 184 3.37 -21.32 14.27
N MET A 185 2.31 -21.39 13.48
CA MET A 185 2.28 -22.25 12.29
C MET A 185 2.71 -21.47 11.05
N PRO A 186 3.99 -21.58 10.60
CA PRO A 186 4.43 -20.86 9.43
C PRO A 186 3.82 -21.46 8.17
N ALA A 187 3.32 -20.61 7.27
CA ALA A 187 2.96 -21.05 5.93
C ALA A 187 4.25 -21.23 5.11
N PRO A 188 4.61 -22.45 4.66
CA PRO A 188 5.86 -22.67 3.94
C PRO A 188 5.93 -21.86 2.64
N GLY A 189 7.03 -21.13 2.45
CA GLY A 189 7.18 -20.23 1.31
C GLY A 189 7.07 -20.92 -0.06
N PHE A 190 7.49 -22.20 -0.16
CA PHE A 190 7.35 -22.96 -1.40
C PHE A 190 5.87 -23.26 -1.74
N MET A 191 5.03 -23.52 -0.73
CA MET A 191 3.59 -23.74 -0.93
C MET A 191 2.89 -22.45 -1.37
N ILE A 192 3.27 -21.32 -0.77
CA ILE A 192 2.74 -20.00 -1.17
C ILE A 192 3.06 -19.72 -2.64
N LYS A 193 4.31 -20.00 -3.07
CA LYS A 193 4.72 -19.85 -4.47
C LYS A 193 4.00 -20.83 -5.40
N LEU A 194 3.78 -22.06 -4.97
CA LEU A 194 3.09 -23.07 -5.79
C LEU A 194 1.62 -22.66 -6.05
N ILE A 195 0.93 -22.16 -5.03
CA ILE A 195 -0.50 -21.79 -5.10
C ILE A 195 -0.67 -20.46 -5.83
N LEU A 196 0.09 -19.43 -5.44
CA LEU A 196 -0.09 -18.05 -5.91
C LEU A 196 0.88 -17.64 -7.02
N GLY A 197 1.82 -18.51 -7.41
CA GLY A 197 2.79 -18.22 -8.47
C GLY A 197 3.71 -17.04 -8.10
N GLU A 198 3.89 -16.13 -9.04
CA GLU A 198 4.74 -14.95 -8.87
C GLU A 198 4.24 -14.03 -7.75
N PHE A 199 2.93 -13.84 -7.63
CA PHE A 199 2.33 -13.08 -6.53
C PHE A 199 2.71 -13.66 -5.16
N GLY A 200 2.77 -14.97 -5.04
CA GLY A 200 3.26 -15.63 -3.82
C GLY A 200 4.71 -15.26 -3.47
N SER A 201 5.55 -15.04 -4.49
CA SER A 201 6.93 -14.57 -4.29
C SER A 201 6.99 -13.13 -3.75
N VAL A 202 6.04 -12.28 -4.16
CA VAL A 202 5.88 -10.91 -3.66
C VAL A 202 5.52 -10.91 -2.17
N LEU A 203 4.61 -11.78 -1.73
CA LEU A 203 4.19 -11.88 -0.33
C LEU A 203 5.32 -12.31 0.63
N LEU A 204 6.37 -12.93 0.09
CA LEU A 204 7.54 -13.37 0.85
C LEU A 204 8.67 -12.33 0.89
N LYS A 205 8.44 -11.17 0.29
CA LYS A 205 9.36 -10.02 0.24
C LYS A 205 8.64 -8.79 0.78
N GLY A 206 9.38 -7.74 1.05
CA GLY A 206 8.80 -6.52 1.58
C GLY A 206 9.78 -5.36 1.55
N GLN A 207 9.32 -4.23 2.01
CA GLN A 207 10.08 -2.99 2.08
C GLN A 207 9.72 -2.24 3.36
N ARG A 208 10.71 -1.56 3.95
CA ARG A 208 10.57 -0.75 5.16
C ARG A 208 10.30 0.70 4.78
N VAL A 209 9.04 1.05 4.53
CA VAL A 209 8.66 2.39 4.07
C VAL A 209 8.26 3.29 5.24
N ILE A 210 8.75 4.52 5.22
CA ILE A 210 8.49 5.55 6.22
C ILE A 210 7.76 6.73 5.56
N PRO A 211 6.68 7.25 6.16
CA PRO A 211 5.91 8.40 5.64
C PRO A 211 6.59 9.72 6.04
N ARG A 212 7.83 9.96 5.54
CA ARG A 212 8.67 11.07 5.99
C ARG A 212 7.98 12.41 5.80
N ARG A 213 7.38 12.64 4.64
CA ARG A 213 6.73 13.90 4.30
C ARG A 213 5.51 14.20 5.17
N LEU A 214 4.70 13.19 5.52
CA LEU A 214 3.58 13.37 6.46
C LEU A 214 4.08 13.72 7.86
N LEU A 215 5.14 13.03 8.34
CA LEU A 215 5.73 13.28 9.65
C LEU A 215 6.31 14.69 9.74
N ASP A 216 7.08 15.11 8.72
CA ASP A 216 7.72 16.43 8.68
C ASP A 216 6.67 17.56 8.57
N ALA A 217 5.53 17.30 7.92
CA ALA A 217 4.39 18.21 7.87
C ALA A 217 3.54 18.22 9.16
N GLY A 218 3.86 17.37 10.14
CA GLY A 218 3.18 17.34 11.44
C GLY A 218 1.90 16.49 11.49
N PHE A 219 1.63 15.63 10.50
CA PHE A 219 0.49 14.70 10.55
C PHE A 219 0.56 13.79 11.77
N LYS A 220 -0.56 13.61 12.46
CA LYS A 220 -0.68 12.77 13.65
C LYS A 220 -1.46 11.50 13.34
N PHE A 221 -0.78 10.37 13.34
CA PHE A 221 -1.42 9.06 13.20
C PHE A 221 -2.21 8.71 14.45
N LYS A 222 -3.44 8.25 14.28
CA LYS A 222 -4.29 7.75 15.36
C LYS A 222 -3.90 6.31 15.75
N TYR A 223 -3.50 5.52 14.77
CA TYR A 223 -3.09 4.13 14.94
C TYR A 223 -1.66 3.90 14.42
N PRO A 224 -0.63 4.50 15.05
CA PRO A 224 0.75 4.28 14.61
C PRO A 224 1.27 2.89 14.95
N ASN A 225 0.68 2.23 15.96
CA ASN A 225 1.08 0.93 16.46
C ASN A 225 0.17 -0.17 15.91
N ILE A 226 0.77 -1.30 15.48
CA ILE A 226 0.02 -2.40 14.85
C ILE A 226 -0.97 -3.09 15.79
N GLU A 227 -0.64 -3.24 17.07
CA GLU A 227 -1.54 -3.90 18.02
C GLU A 227 -2.82 -3.08 18.24
N ASP A 228 -2.71 -1.76 18.37
CA ASP A 228 -3.85 -0.87 18.57
C ASP A 228 -4.72 -0.77 17.30
N ALA A 229 -4.08 -0.75 16.12
CA ALA A 229 -4.78 -0.85 14.85
C ALA A 229 -5.58 -2.15 14.74
N LEU A 230 -4.96 -3.29 15.06
CA LEU A 230 -5.62 -4.60 15.02
C LEU A 230 -6.75 -4.73 16.05
N LYS A 231 -6.59 -4.18 17.26
CA LYS A 231 -7.69 -4.14 18.25
C LYS A 231 -8.91 -3.42 17.69
N ASN A 232 -8.70 -2.25 17.09
CA ASN A 232 -9.80 -1.47 16.49
C ASN A 232 -10.48 -2.24 15.35
N ILE A 233 -9.70 -2.92 14.49
CA ILE A 233 -10.21 -3.63 13.32
C ILE A 233 -10.95 -4.92 13.70
N ILE A 234 -10.47 -5.64 14.71
CA ILE A 234 -10.92 -7.01 15.03
C ILE A 234 -12.01 -7.00 16.10
N LEU A 235 -11.92 -6.12 17.10
CA LEU A 235 -12.77 -6.14 18.28
C LEU A 235 -13.94 -5.14 18.22
N TYR A 236 -13.82 -4.08 17.46
CA TYR A 236 -14.80 -2.99 17.34
C TYR A 236 -15.27 -2.79 15.90
#